data_38cbb095a4cd90c03fcf0e8256443f2f
#
_entry.id   38cbb095a4cd90c03fcf0e8256443f2f
#
_cell.length_a   1.000
_cell.length_b   1.000
_cell.length_c   1.000
_cell.angle_alpha   90.00
_cell.angle_beta   90.00
_cell.angle_gamma   90.00
#
_symmetry.space_group_name_H-M   'P 1'
#
loop_
_entity.id
_entity.type
_entity.pdbx_description
1 polymer ?
#
loop_
_entity_poly.entity_id
_entity_poly.type
_entity_poly.pdbx_seq_one_letter_code
_entity_poly.pdbx_strand_id
1 'polypeptide(L)'
;MPVLRQLPRWAWIGGGVLAFIAGIVNAAGYMGFRHQSITNLTGSTSLLGVAFGTGDGGEAWHWGLSIGAFLIGAILSGMIVQQSTLKLGRRYGLALILESLLLFAAVPLLDAGSPVGLYLAAMGAGLQNGMASTYSGMVFRTTHVSGMFTDLGIYIGQRLRGLEVDTLRIRVCVLVVTTFTLGSAVGALLFGVLGERTLLIPAVLTGLCGVGYGLYCQYKAGWGATGDVDAG
;
A
#
# COMPACT_ATOMS: atom_id res chain seq x y z
N MET A 1 8.34 -17.30 17.60
CA MET A 1 8.77 -16.20 16.73
C MET A 1 9.21 -15.06 17.63
N PRO A 2 10.39 -14.44 17.42
CA PRO A 2 10.82 -13.31 18.25
C PRO A 2 9.84 -12.16 18.06
N VAL A 3 9.11 -11.82 19.11
CA VAL A 3 8.22 -10.67 19.18
C VAL A 3 9.09 -9.43 19.00
N LEU A 4 8.88 -8.67 17.95
CA LEU A 4 9.51 -7.36 17.75
C LEU A 4 9.05 -6.45 18.90
N ARG A 5 9.84 -6.34 19.94
CA ARG A 5 9.50 -5.54 21.14
C ARG A 5 9.39 -4.03 20.87
N GLN A 6 9.99 -3.53 19.78
CA GLN A 6 9.92 -2.11 19.40
C GLN A 6 10.09 -1.94 17.89
N LEU A 7 9.24 -1.12 17.29
CA LEU A 7 9.39 -0.66 15.91
C LEU A 7 10.14 0.67 15.89
N PRO A 8 11.11 0.88 15.00
CA PRO A 8 11.81 2.15 14.89
C PRO A 8 10.85 3.27 14.41
N ARG A 9 11.12 4.52 14.79
CA ARG A 9 10.24 5.68 14.50
C ARG A 9 9.93 5.82 13.00
N TRP A 10 10.90 5.58 12.14
CA TRP A 10 10.71 5.65 10.70
C TRP A 10 9.71 4.60 10.16
N ALA A 11 9.58 3.42 10.79
CA ALA A 11 8.60 2.40 10.41
C ALA A 11 7.16 2.86 10.71
N TRP A 12 6.95 3.57 11.82
CA TRP A 12 5.67 4.17 12.17
C TRP A 12 5.27 5.25 11.16
N ILE A 13 6.19 6.15 10.84
CA ILE A 13 5.94 7.23 9.88
C ILE A 13 5.71 6.63 8.49
N GLY A 14 6.58 5.75 8.02
CA GLY A 14 6.46 5.11 6.71
C GLY A 14 5.18 4.30 6.56
N GLY A 15 4.84 3.46 7.56
CA GLY A 15 3.61 2.68 7.56
C GLY A 15 2.35 3.56 7.54
N GLY A 16 2.33 4.64 8.33
CA GLY A 16 1.23 5.61 8.34
C GLY A 16 1.08 6.36 7.02
N VAL A 17 2.18 6.83 6.44
CA VAL A 17 2.18 7.53 5.14
C VAL A 17 1.71 6.61 4.02
N LEU A 18 2.20 5.36 3.97
CA LEU A 18 1.77 4.41 2.95
C LEU A 18 0.29 4.02 3.10
N ALA A 19 -0.20 3.86 4.33
CA ALA A 19 -1.63 3.61 4.57
C ALA A 19 -2.49 4.81 4.17
N PHE A 20 -2.04 6.04 4.42
CA PHE A 20 -2.71 7.26 3.98
C PHE A 20 -2.77 7.34 2.44
N ILE A 21 -1.66 7.10 1.76
CA ILE A 21 -1.58 7.04 0.29
C ILE A 21 -2.53 5.97 -0.26
N ALA A 22 -2.53 4.77 0.31
CA ALA A 22 -3.44 3.70 -0.08
C ALA A 22 -4.92 4.10 0.09
N GLY A 23 -5.24 4.86 1.13
CA GLY A 23 -6.58 5.42 1.34
C GLY A 23 -6.99 6.37 0.22
N ILE A 24 -6.11 7.30 -0.20
CA ILE A 24 -6.37 8.22 -1.33
C ILE A 24 -6.64 7.43 -2.62
N VAL A 25 -5.76 6.47 -2.95
CA VAL A 25 -5.90 5.62 -4.15
C VAL A 25 -7.22 4.86 -4.13
N ASN A 26 -7.58 4.30 -2.98
CA ASN A 26 -8.80 3.53 -2.82
C ASN A 26 -10.07 4.39 -3.01
N ALA A 27 -10.08 5.57 -2.40
CA ALA A 27 -11.21 6.50 -2.52
C ALA A 27 -11.34 7.04 -3.95
N ALA A 28 -10.24 7.40 -4.62
CA ALA A 28 -10.25 7.85 -6.00
C ALA A 28 -10.83 6.79 -6.94
N GLY A 29 -10.42 5.54 -6.81
CA GLY A 29 -11.00 4.46 -7.61
C GLY A 29 -12.48 4.21 -7.33
N TYR A 30 -12.90 4.30 -6.06
CA TYR A 30 -14.31 4.12 -5.70
C TYR A 30 -15.21 5.27 -6.21
N MET A 31 -14.69 6.49 -6.23
CA MET A 31 -15.42 7.65 -6.77
C MET A 31 -15.33 7.77 -8.30
N GLY A 32 -14.40 7.07 -8.93
CA GLY A 32 -14.21 7.00 -10.38
C GLY A 32 -15.36 6.29 -11.10
N PHE A 33 -15.29 6.27 -12.43
CA PHE A 33 -16.38 5.84 -13.31
C PHE A 33 -16.84 4.38 -13.14
N ARG A 34 -16.02 3.49 -12.57
CA ARG A 34 -16.36 2.08 -12.31
C ARG A 34 -16.76 1.81 -10.87
N HIS A 35 -16.70 2.80 -10.00
CA HIS A 35 -16.94 2.65 -8.55
C HIS A 35 -16.19 1.49 -7.91
N GLN A 36 -14.93 1.29 -8.34
CA GLN A 36 -14.08 0.18 -7.89
C GLN A 36 -13.11 0.62 -6.82
N SER A 37 -13.19 0.04 -5.63
CA SER A 37 -12.16 0.16 -4.60
C SER A 37 -10.88 -0.55 -5.06
N ILE A 38 -9.84 0.19 -5.45
CA ILE A 38 -8.63 -0.35 -6.09
C ILE A 38 -7.89 -1.32 -5.16
N THR A 39 -7.84 -1.02 -3.86
CA THR A 39 -7.07 -1.79 -2.89
C THR A 39 -7.88 -2.90 -2.20
N ASN A 40 -9.20 -3.00 -2.46
CA ASN A 40 -10.10 -3.93 -1.78
C ASN A 40 -10.28 -5.24 -2.57
N LEU A 41 -9.32 -6.14 -2.48
CA LEU A 41 -9.35 -7.43 -3.17
C LEU A 41 -10.52 -8.33 -2.74
N THR A 42 -10.93 -8.27 -1.49
CA THR A 42 -12.08 -9.08 -0.99
C THR A 42 -13.36 -8.69 -1.72
N GLY A 43 -13.62 -7.40 -1.88
CA GLY A 43 -14.76 -6.90 -2.65
C GLY A 43 -14.68 -7.31 -4.13
N SER A 44 -13.53 -7.12 -4.75
CA SER A 44 -13.30 -7.51 -6.17
C SER A 44 -13.48 -9.01 -6.39
N THR A 45 -13.02 -9.86 -5.46
CA THR A 45 -13.20 -11.32 -5.53
C THR A 45 -14.68 -11.71 -5.39
N SER A 46 -15.42 -11.03 -4.50
CA SER A 46 -16.86 -11.26 -4.36
C SER A 46 -17.61 -10.90 -5.63
N LEU A 47 -17.27 -9.76 -6.27
CA LEU A 47 -17.88 -9.31 -7.51
C LEU A 47 -17.52 -10.23 -8.69
N LEU A 48 -16.31 -10.77 -8.73
CA LEU A 48 -15.94 -11.83 -9.68
C LEU A 48 -16.84 -13.07 -9.52
N GLY A 49 -17.08 -13.51 -8.28
CA GLY A 49 -17.98 -14.62 -7.98
C GLY A 49 -19.42 -14.35 -8.42
N VAL A 50 -19.93 -13.13 -8.18
CA VAL A 50 -21.24 -12.68 -8.65
C VAL A 50 -21.32 -12.73 -10.17
N ALA A 51 -20.30 -12.19 -10.88
CA ALA A 51 -20.26 -12.20 -12.34
C ALA A 51 -20.28 -13.62 -12.92
N PHE A 52 -19.58 -14.57 -12.32
CA PHE A 52 -19.67 -15.98 -12.70
C PHE A 52 -21.07 -16.57 -12.44
N GLY A 53 -21.68 -16.26 -11.30
CA GLY A 53 -23.00 -16.77 -10.95
C GLY A 53 -24.12 -16.21 -11.84
N THR A 54 -23.97 -14.97 -12.32
CA THR A 54 -24.93 -14.31 -13.23
C THR A 54 -24.64 -14.55 -14.71
N GLY A 55 -23.51 -15.18 -15.05
CA GLY A 55 -23.10 -15.41 -16.43
C GLY A 55 -22.60 -14.16 -17.16
N ASP A 56 -22.25 -13.07 -16.43
CA ASP A 56 -21.72 -11.86 -17.02
C ASP A 56 -20.21 -12.00 -17.28
N GLY A 57 -19.88 -12.48 -18.48
CA GLY A 57 -18.49 -12.69 -18.91
C GLY A 57 -17.68 -11.39 -18.96
N GLY A 58 -18.31 -10.25 -19.25
CA GLY A 58 -17.64 -8.94 -19.32
C GLY A 58 -17.17 -8.47 -17.95
N GLU A 59 -18.06 -8.54 -16.95
CA GLU A 59 -17.71 -8.22 -15.57
C GLU A 59 -16.73 -9.24 -14.98
N ALA A 60 -16.91 -10.54 -15.27
CA ALA A 60 -15.97 -11.57 -14.83
C ALA A 60 -14.54 -11.29 -15.34
N TRP A 61 -14.42 -10.91 -16.62
CA TRP A 61 -13.13 -10.52 -17.21
C TRP A 61 -12.53 -9.29 -16.54
N HIS A 62 -13.33 -8.25 -16.32
CA HIS A 62 -12.89 -7.03 -15.67
C HIS A 62 -12.35 -7.29 -14.25
N TRP A 63 -13.11 -8.01 -13.41
CA TRP A 63 -12.69 -8.31 -12.04
C TRP A 63 -11.49 -9.25 -12.00
N GLY A 64 -11.44 -10.23 -12.93
CA GLY A 64 -10.31 -11.12 -13.08
C GLY A 64 -9.02 -10.38 -13.42
N LEU A 65 -9.06 -9.43 -14.37
CA LEU A 65 -7.91 -8.60 -14.75
C LEU A 65 -7.48 -7.68 -13.58
N SER A 66 -8.44 -7.10 -12.85
CA SER A 66 -8.13 -6.24 -11.71
C SER A 66 -7.40 -7.00 -10.61
N ILE A 67 -7.88 -8.21 -10.25
CA ILE A 67 -7.25 -9.09 -9.26
C ILE A 67 -5.88 -9.57 -9.76
N GLY A 68 -5.79 -9.96 -11.05
CA GLY A 68 -4.54 -10.39 -11.68
C GLY A 68 -3.49 -9.27 -11.69
N ALA A 69 -3.88 -8.04 -12.00
CA ALA A 69 -3.00 -6.88 -11.98
C ALA A 69 -2.44 -6.61 -10.57
N PHE A 70 -3.28 -6.65 -9.55
CA PHE A 70 -2.82 -6.53 -8.16
C PHE A 70 -1.85 -7.65 -7.79
N LEU A 71 -2.14 -8.90 -8.16
CA LEU A 71 -1.27 -10.04 -7.90
C LEU A 71 0.09 -9.88 -8.59
N ILE A 72 0.11 -9.41 -9.85
CA ILE A 72 1.35 -9.10 -10.58
C ILE A 72 2.16 -8.05 -9.83
N GLY A 73 1.52 -6.97 -9.35
CA GLY A 73 2.17 -5.95 -8.53
C GLY A 73 2.81 -6.54 -7.27
N ALA A 74 2.10 -7.41 -6.56
CA ALA A 74 2.61 -8.08 -5.37
C ALA A 74 3.79 -9.04 -5.70
N ILE A 75 3.73 -9.75 -6.83
CA ILE A 75 4.85 -10.60 -7.33
C ILE A 75 6.08 -9.73 -7.62
N LEU A 76 5.90 -8.63 -8.33
CA LEU A 76 6.99 -7.68 -8.63
C LEU A 76 7.62 -7.15 -7.34
N SER A 77 6.79 -6.84 -6.33
CA SER A 77 7.28 -6.46 -5.01
C SER A 77 8.15 -7.55 -4.38
N GLY A 78 7.70 -8.80 -4.41
CA GLY A 78 8.47 -9.94 -3.89
C GLY A 78 9.80 -10.15 -4.61
N MET A 79 9.84 -9.89 -5.94
CA MET A 79 11.07 -9.96 -6.74
C MET A 79 12.05 -8.82 -6.43
N ILE A 80 11.54 -7.62 -6.18
CA ILE A 80 12.35 -6.43 -5.91
C ILE A 80 12.85 -6.45 -4.46
N VAL A 81 11.95 -6.71 -3.50
CA VAL A 81 12.22 -6.65 -2.05
C VAL A 81 12.61 -8.03 -1.55
N GLN A 82 13.89 -8.38 -1.65
CA GLN A 82 14.40 -9.72 -1.34
C GLN A 82 14.66 -10.00 0.15
N GLN A 83 14.57 -9.01 1.05
CA GLN A 83 14.90 -9.20 2.46
C GLN A 83 13.73 -8.78 3.36
N SER A 84 13.26 -9.73 4.15
CA SER A 84 12.33 -9.53 5.25
C SER A 84 13.06 -8.92 6.46
N THR A 85 12.30 -8.12 7.24
CA THR A 85 12.65 -7.59 8.55
C THR A 85 13.63 -6.41 8.60
N LEU A 86 13.03 -5.18 8.62
CA LEU A 86 13.60 -3.93 9.14
C LEU A 86 14.98 -3.50 8.60
N LYS A 87 15.49 -4.15 7.55
CA LYS A 87 16.68 -3.70 6.82
C LYS A 87 16.24 -3.12 5.49
N LEU A 88 16.05 -1.81 5.47
CA LEU A 88 15.72 -1.05 4.28
C LEU A 88 16.92 -1.06 3.32
N GLY A 89 16.82 -1.85 2.25
CA GLY A 89 17.78 -1.82 1.15
C GLY A 89 17.40 -0.80 0.07
N ARG A 90 18.33 -0.43 -0.81
CA ARG A 90 18.13 0.47 -1.97
C ARG A 90 16.88 0.12 -2.82
N ARG A 91 16.48 -1.14 -2.82
CA ARG A 91 15.37 -1.69 -3.60
C ARG A 91 13.99 -1.20 -3.17
N TYR A 92 13.87 -0.68 -1.95
CA TYR A 92 12.65 -0.04 -1.45
C TYR A 92 12.28 1.21 -2.25
N GLY A 93 13.26 2.07 -2.50
CA GLY A 93 13.06 3.25 -3.34
C GLY A 93 12.61 2.88 -4.75
N LEU A 94 13.14 1.79 -5.32
CA LEU A 94 12.76 1.32 -6.65
C LEU A 94 11.28 0.89 -6.69
N ALA A 95 10.78 0.17 -5.68
CA ALA A 95 9.38 -0.22 -5.62
C ALA A 95 8.43 0.99 -5.56
N LEU A 96 8.78 2.02 -4.76
CA LEU A 96 8.01 3.26 -4.67
C LEU A 96 8.04 4.07 -5.99
N ILE A 97 9.18 4.11 -6.68
CA ILE A 97 9.28 4.77 -8.00
C ILE A 97 8.42 4.02 -9.01
N LEU A 98 8.44 2.69 -9.02
CA LEU A 98 7.63 1.89 -9.94
C LEU A 98 6.13 2.09 -9.67
N GLU A 99 5.71 2.12 -8.41
CA GLU A 99 4.33 2.46 -8.02
C GLU A 99 3.94 3.85 -8.54
N SER A 100 4.80 4.85 -8.33
CA SER A 100 4.60 6.20 -8.83
C SER A 100 4.37 6.21 -10.36
N LEU A 101 5.23 5.53 -11.12
CA LEU A 101 5.10 5.44 -12.57
C LEU A 101 3.79 4.77 -13.01
N LEU A 102 3.38 3.69 -12.33
CA LEU A 102 2.11 3.02 -12.60
C LEU A 102 0.91 3.94 -12.36
N LEU A 103 0.93 4.72 -11.26
CA LEU A 103 -0.12 5.69 -10.97
C LEU A 103 -0.13 6.86 -11.97
N PHE A 104 1.04 7.38 -12.36
CA PHE A 104 1.12 8.40 -13.42
C PHE A 104 0.58 7.89 -14.75
N ALA A 105 0.89 6.65 -15.12
CA ALA A 105 0.38 6.04 -16.35
C ALA A 105 -1.13 5.72 -16.28
N ALA A 106 -1.67 5.50 -15.09
CA ALA A 106 -3.10 5.23 -14.89
C ALA A 106 -3.97 6.46 -15.20
N VAL A 107 -3.53 7.67 -14.83
CA VAL A 107 -4.36 8.89 -14.91
C VAL A 107 -4.87 9.19 -16.32
N PRO A 108 -4.04 9.28 -17.37
CA PRO A 108 -4.54 9.59 -18.71
C PRO A 108 -5.48 8.51 -19.26
N LEU A 109 -5.32 7.26 -18.85
CA LEU A 109 -6.21 6.18 -19.24
C LEU A 109 -7.57 6.29 -18.53
N LEU A 110 -7.58 6.68 -17.26
CA LEU A 110 -8.80 6.92 -16.50
C LEU A 110 -9.54 8.15 -17.01
N ASP A 111 -8.83 9.24 -17.29
CA ASP A 111 -9.41 10.44 -17.92
C ASP A 111 -10.07 10.11 -19.29
N ALA A 112 -9.53 9.11 -20.01
CA ALA A 112 -10.11 8.60 -21.26
C ALA A 112 -11.23 7.55 -21.05
N GLY A 113 -11.65 7.27 -19.83
CA GLY A 113 -12.67 6.26 -19.49
C GLY A 113 -12.23 4.81 -19.71
N SER A 114 -10.93 4.55 -19.79
CA SER A 114 -10.40 3.21 -20.00
C SER A 114 -10.21 2.44 -18.68
N PRO A 115 -10.75 1.21 -18.54
CA PRO A 115 -10.55 0.38 -17.35
C PRO A 115 -9.08 -0.05 -17.16
N VAL A 116 -8.24 0.08 -18.18
CA VAL A 116 -6.80 -0.24 -18.09
C VAL A 116 -6.11 0.61 -17.03
N GLY A 117 -6.56 1.87 -16.86
CA GLY A 117 -6.06 2.73 -15.78
C GLY A 117 -6.29 2.14 -14.38
N LEU A 118 -7.46 1.51 -14.15
CA LEU A 118 -7.74 0.81 -12.88
C LEU A 118 -6.80 -0.39 -12.68
N TYR A 119 -6.49 -1.14 -13.74
CA TYR A 119 -5.56 -2.27 -13.64
C TYR A 119 -4.13 -1.82 -13.31
N LEU A 120 -3.68 -0.69 -13.89
CA LEU A 120 -2.38 -0.12 -13.54
C LEU A 120 -2.36 0.38 -12.09
N ALA A 121 -3.41 1.05 -11.65
CA ALA A 121 -3.51 1.49 -10.26
C ALA A 121 -3.60 0.30 -9.28
N ALA A 122 -4.32 -0.78 -9.65
CA ALA A 122 -4.38 -2.02 -8.86
C ALA A 122 -3.00 -2.71 -8.79
N MET A 123 -2.24 -2.71 -9.88
CA MET A 123 -0.85 -3.23 -9.90
C MET A 123 0.05 -2.41 -8.95
N GLY A 124 -0.05 -1.07 -8.99
CA GLY A 124 0.64 -0.18 -8.05
C GLY A 124 0.28 -0.47 -6.59
N ALA A 125 -1.02 -0.64 -6.30
CA ALA A 125 -1.50 -0.98 -4.96
C ALA A 125 -1.00 -2.36 -4.49
N GLY A 126 -0.95 -3.36 -5.38
CA GLY A 126 -0.38 -4.68 -5.11
C GLY A 126 1.11 -4.62 -4.79
N LEU A 127 1.87 -3.82 -5.56
CA LEU A 127 3.29 -3.55 -5.35
C LEU A 127 3.54 -2.91 -3.97
N GLN A 128 2.78 -1.86 -3.63
CA GLN A 128 2.88 -1.19 -2.34
C GLN A 128 2.55 -2.13 -1.18
N ASN A 129 1.46 -2.89 -1.30
CA ASN A 129 1.03 -3.80 -0.24
C ASN A 129 2.04 -4.94 -0.02
N GLY A 130 2.58 -5.51 -1.09
CA GLY A 130 3.64 -6.51 -1.03
C GLY A 130 4.90 -5.97 -0.37
N MET A 131 5.33 -4.76 -0.74
CA MET A 131 6.46 -4.06 -0.17
C MET A 131 6.27 -3.79 1.33
N ALA A 132 5.13 -3.21 1.74
CA ALA A 132 4.85 -2.90 3.14
C ALA A 132 4.80 -4.17 4.00
N SER A 133 4.22 -5.24 3.49
CA SER A 133 4.13 -6.54 4.17
C SER A 133 5.51 -7.19 4.36
N THR A 134 6.32 -7.22 3.31
CA THR A 134 7.68 -7.83 3.35
C THR A 134 8.58 -7.07 4.31
N TYR A 135 8.59 -5.74 4.22
CA TYR A 135 9.40 -4.86 5.02
C TYR A 135 9.13 -4.94 6.53
N SER A 136 7.86 -4.99 6.90
CA SER A 136 7.44 -4.98 8.30
C SER A 136 7.40 -6.36 8.95
N GLY A 137 7.81 -7.41 8.25
CA GLY A 137 7.60 -8.78 8.72
C GLY A 137 6.11 -9.09 8.91
N MET A 138 5.28 -8.61 7.99
CA MET A 138 3.81 -8.71 7.98
C MET A 138 3.09 -7.95 9.13
N VAL A 139 3.78 -7.07 9.84
CA VAL A 139 3.17 -6.22 10.89
C VAL A 139 2.33 -5.10 10.28
N PHE A 140 2.84 -4.42 9.23
CA PHE A 140 2.08 -3.42 8.48
C PHE A 140 1.52 -4.03 7.20
N ARG A 141 0.20 -3.94 7.04
CA ARG A 141 -0.53 -4.23 5.81
C ARG A 141 -1.39 -3.02 5.50
N THR A 142 -0.91 -2.15 4.63
CA THR A 142 -1.49 -0.82 4.40
C THR A 142 -2.91 -0.82 3.87
N THR A 143 -3.35 -1.92 3.27
CA THR A 143 -4.68 -2.07 2.65
C THR A 143 -5.56 -3.14 3.30
N HIS A 144 -5.06 -3.87 4.30
CA HIS A 144 -5.81 -4.96 4.96
C HIS A 144 -6.61 -4.46 6.17
N VAL A 145 -7.44 -3.44 5.97
CA VAL A 145 -8.18 -2.74 7.02
C VAL A 145 -9.14 -3.68 7.76
N SER A 146 -9.83 -4.58 7.07
CA SER A 146 -10.73 -5.57 7.69
C SER A 146 -10.00 -6.48 8.69
N GLY A 147 -8.80 -6.94 8.34
CA GLY A 147 -7.95 -7.71 9.26
C GLY A 147 -7.51 -6.89 10.47
N MET A 148 -7.17 -5.60 10.28
CA MET A 148 -6.82 -4.71 11.38
C MET A 148 -7.99 -4.48 12.36
N PHE A 149 -9.24 -4.37 11.87
CA PHE A 149 -10.42 -4.31 12.73
C PHE A 149 -10.65 -5.62 13.48
N THR A 150 -10.46 -6.77 12.83
CA THR A 150 -10.57 -8.08 13.48
C THR A 150 -9.55 -8.23 14.59
N ASP A 151 -8.29 -7.92 14.32
CA ASP A 151 -7.21 -7.99 15.29
C ASP A 151 -7.48 -7.04 16.48
N LEU A 152 -7.91 -5.82 16.20
CA LEU A 152 -8.27 -4.83 17.23
C LEU A 152 -9.41 -5.34 18.12
N GLY A 153 -10.44 -5.93 17.52
CA GLY A 153 -11.55 -6.54 18.27
C GLY A 153 -11.11 -7.69 19.19
N ILE A 154 -10.21 -8.56 18.68
CA ILE A 154 -9.62 -9.64 19.46
C ILE A 154 -8.83 -9.08 20.65
N TYR A 155 -7.96 -8.09 20.44
CA TYR A 155 -7.14 -7.50 21.51
C TYR A 155 -7.98 -6.78 22.55
N ILE A 156 -9.04 -6.07 22.15
CA ILE A 156 -10.00 -5.45 23.08
C ILE A 156 -10.69 -6.52 23.91
N GLY A 157 -11.21 -7.58 23.29
CA GLY A 157 -11.86 -8.69 23.98
C GLY A 157 -10.94 -9.41 24.97
N GLN A 158 -9.68 -9.65 24.59
CA GLN A 158 -8.67 -10.22 25.48
C GLN A 158 -8.37 -9.29 26.69
N ARG A 159 -8.26 -8.00 26.42
CA ARG A 159 -8.02 -6.99 27.48
C ARG A 159 -9.18 -6.92 28.48
N LEU A 160 -10.42 -6.97 27.98
CA LEU A 160 -11.62 -6.99 28.85
C LEU A 160 -11.67 -8.24 29.75
N ARG A 161 -11.05 -9.33 29.35
CA ARG A 161 -10.89 -10.55 30.15
C ARG A 161 -9.69 -10.50 31.11
N GLY A 162 -8.96 -9.40 31.16
CA GLY A 162 -7.77 -9.26 32.01
C GLY A 162 -6.51 -9.96 31.47
N LEU A 163 -6.51 -10.40 30.20
CA LEU A 163 -5.34 -11.02 29.59
C LEU A 163 -4.33 -9.97 29.16
N GLU A 164 -3.05 -10.33 29.18
CA GLU A 164 -1.99 -9.51 28.59
C GLU A 164 -2.13 -9.47 27.07
N VAL A 165 -2.08 -8.28 26.50
CA VAL A 165 -2.18 -8.04 25.06
C VAL A 165 -0.98 -7.28 24.54
N ASP A 166 -0.58 -7.57 23.31
CA ASP A 166 0.50 -6.87 22.62
C ASP A 166 0.05 -5.45 22.23
N THR A 167 0.42 -4.48 23.06
CA THR A 167 0.08 -3.06 22.87
C THR A 167 0.70 -2.49 21.58
N LEU A 168 1.82 -3.05 21.07
CA LEU A 168 2.43 -2.64 19.83
C LEU A 168 1.47 -2.93 18.66
N ARG A 169 0.90 -4.12 18.62
CA ARG A 169 -0.05 -4.51 17.56
C ARG A 169 -1.32 -3.66 17.58
N ILE A 170 -1.87 -3.38 18.78
CA ILE A 170 -3.01 -2.46 18.91
C ILE A 170 -2.68 -1.10 18.29
N ARG A 171 -1.52 -0.53 18.62
CA ARG A 171 -1.10 0.77 18.08
C ARG A 171 -0.94 0.74 16.56
N VAL A 172 -0.41 -0.35 16.01
CA VAL A 172 -0.29 -0.52 14.55
C VAL A 172 -1.67 -0.59 13.89
N CYS A 173 -2.61 -1.37 14.44
CA CYS A 173 -3.97 -1.44 13.91
C CYS A 173 -4.64 -0.06 13.92
N VAL A 174 -4.57 0.67 15.04
CA VAL A 174 -5.13 2.02 15.17
C VAL A 174 -4.47 2.97 14.15
N LEU A 175 -3.14 2.95 14.03
CA LEU A 175 -2.43 3.80 13.06
C LEU A 175 -2.90 3.54 11.63
N VAL A 176 -2.90 2.27 11.19
CA VAL A 176 -3.26 1.92 9.82
C VAL A 176 -4.71 2.29 9.53
N VAL A 177 -5.64 1.92 10.42
CA VAL A 177 -7.06 2.22 10.24
C VAL A 177 -7.29 3.74 10.17
N THR A 178 -6.73 4.51 11.10
CA THR A 178 -6.94 5.97 11.14
C THR A 178 -6.30 6.67 9.95
N THR A 179 -5.07 6.35 9.60
CA THR A 179 -4.38 7.00 8.47
C THR A 179 -4.99 6.61 7.13
N PHE A 180 -5.40 5.35 6.94
CA PHE A 180 -6.13 4.93 5.75
C PHE A 180 -7.47 5.67 5.61
N THR A 181 -8.25 5.76 6.71
CA THR A 181 -9.54 6.47 6.70
C THR A 181 -9.35 7.96 6.40
N LEU A 182 -8.36 8.61 7.01
CA LEU A 182 -8.02 10.00 6.72
C LEU A 182 -7.57 10.18 5.27
N GLY A 183 -6.75 9.27 4.75
CA GLY A 183 -6.37 9.26 3.34
C GLY A 183 -7.57 9.13 2.41
N SER A 184 -8.51 8.22 2.74
CA SER A 184 -9.75 8.06 1.97
C SER A 184 -10.61 9.33 1.99
N ALA A 185 -10.76 9.97 3.15
CA ALA A 185 -11.51 11.22 3.27
C ALA A 185 -10.87 12.36 2.44
N VAL A 186 -9.55 12.52 2.53
CA VAL A 186 -8.80 13.50 1.72
C VAL A 186 -8.92 13.16 0.24
N GLY A 187 -8.77 11.88 -0.14
CA GLY A 187 -8.93 11.42 -1.52
C GLY A 187 -10.30 11.74 -2.09
N ALA A 188 -11.37 11.53 -1.31
CA ALA A 188 -12.73 11.85 -1.72
C ALA A 188 -12.95 13.36 -1.92
N LEU A 189 -12.44 14.19 -1.00
CA LEU A 189 -12.50 15.66 -1.13
C LEU A 189 -11.75 16.14 -2.38
N LEU A 190 -10.57 15.62 -2.62
CA LEU A 190 -9.77 15.97 -3.79
C LEU A 190 -10.41 15.49 -5.10
N PHE A 191 -11.03 14.30 -5.08
CA PHE A 191 -11.72 13.78 -6.25
C PHE A 191 -12.90 14.67 -6.69
N GLY A 192 -13.60 15.28 -5.76
CA GLY A 192 -14.66 16.25 -6.06
C GLY A 192 -14.19 17.47 -6.88
N VAL A 193 -12.89 17.79 -6.83
CA VAL A 193 -12.28 18.94 -7.54
C VAL A 193 -11.44 18.48 -8.74
N LEU A 194 -10.69 17.40 -8.61
CA LEU A 194 -9.67 16.96 -9.57
C LEU A 194 -10.11 15.76 -10.43
N GLY A 195 -11.20 15.07 -10.06
CA GLY A 195 -11.62 13.83 -10.71
C GLY A 195 -10.51 12.77 -10.66
N GLU A 196 -10.30 12.04 -11.75
CA GLU A 196 -9.31 10.98 -11.87
C GLU A 196 -7.88 11.45 -11.61
N ARG A 197 -7.60 12.76 -11.82
CA ARG A 197 -6.29 13.36 -11.55
C ARG A 197 -5.92 13.39 -10.08
N THR A 198 -6.84 13.07 -9.18
CA THR A 198 -6.55 12.85 -7.76
C THR A 198 -5.41 11.83 -7.56
N LEU A 199 -5.30 10.84 -8.44
CA LEU A 199 -4.22 9.85 -8.41
C LEU A 199 -2.82 10.43 -8.67
N LEU A 200 -2.69 11.65 -9.20
CA LEU A 200 -1.39 12.33 -9.33
C LEU A 200 -0.78 12.63 -7.96
N ILE A 201 -1.59 12.85 -6.93
CA ILE A 201 -1.11 13.17 -5.58
C ILE A 201 -0.39 11.96 -4.96
N PRO A 202 -0.99 10.77 -4.86
CA PRO A 202 -0.26 9.58 -4.42
C PRO A 202 0.91 9.24 -5.35
N ALA A 203 0.81 9.45 -6.68
CA ALA A 203 1.91 9.23 -7.61
C ALA A 203 3.13 10.12 -7.28
N VAL A 204 2.93 11.40 -7.04
CA VAL A 204 4.00 12.32 -6.64
C VAL A 204 4.56 11.97 -5.27
N LEU A 205 3.70 11.68 -4.29
CA LEU A 205 4.14 11.36 -2.92
C LEU A 205 5.00 10.09 -2.89
N THR A 206 4.58 9.03 -3.58
CA THR A 206 5.36 7.78 -3.66
C THR A 206 6.66 7.98 -4.42
N GLY A 207 6.64 8.76 -5.51
CA GLY A 207 7.85 9.12 -6.28
C GLY A 207 8.87 9.89 -5.44
N LEU A 208 8.42 10.92 -4.71
CA LEU A 208 9.27 11.70 -3.81
C LEU A 208 9.84 10.84 -2.66
N CYS A 209 9.01 9.99 -2.07
CA CYS A 209 9.48 9.03 -1.06
C CYS A 209 10.52 8.06 -1.64
N GLY A 210 10.30 7.55 -2.86
CA GLY A 210 11.20 6.63 -3.53
C GLY A 210 12.55 7.24 -3.86
N VAL A 211 12.55 8.44 -4.47
CA VAL A 211 13.78 9.20 -4.80
C VAL A 211 14.50 9.64 -3.54
N GLY A 212 13.78 10.24 -2.58
CA GLY A 212 14.37 10.71 -1.32
C GLY A 212 15.02 9.57 -0.54
N TYR A 213 14.37 8.40 -0.51
CA TYR A 213 14.92 7.22 0.13
C TYR A 213 16.16 6.68 -0.62
N GLY A 214 16.13 6.67 -1.95
CA GLY A 214 17.27 6.28 -2.78
C GLY A 214 18.50 7.15 -2.54
N LEU A 215 18.32 8.48 -2.49
CA LEU A 215 19.36 9.46 -2.18
C LEU A 215 19.91 9.28 -0.75
N TYR A 216 19.05 9.08 0.23
CA TYR A 216 19.48 8.79 1.60
C TYR A 216 20.37 7.54 1.69
N CYS A 217 20.02 6.47 0.99
CA CYS A 217 20.82 5.26 0.96
C CYS A 217 22.18 5.46 0.29
N GLN A 218 22.25 6.29 -0.76
CA GLN A 218 23.51 6.65 -1.43
C GLN A 218 24.42 7.47 -0.52
N TYR A 219 23.87 8.49 0.14
CA TYR A 219 24.60 9.33 1.07
C TYR A 219 25.23 8.51 2.21
N LYS A 220 24.44 7.61 2.80
CA LYS A 220 24.94 6.74 3.89
C LYS A 220 25.99 5.73 3.43
N ALA A 221 25.91 5.22 2.21
CA ALA A 221 26.91 4.32 1.63
C ALA A 221 28.24 5.04 1.30
N GLY A 222 28.17 6.32 0.86
CA GLY A 222 29.35 7.14 0.60
C GLY A 222 30.11 7.49 1.89
N TRP A 223 29.41 7.72 2.99
CA TRP A 223 30.06 8.04 4.27
C TRP A 223 30.69 6.83 4.96
N GLY A 224 30.16 5.61 4.72
CA GLY A 224 30.80 4.36 5.21
C GLY A 224 32.12 4.03 4.48
N ALA A 225 32.27 4.47 3.23
CA ALA A 225 33.49 4.24 2.45
C ALA A 225 34.63 5.23 2.77
N THR A 226 34.33 6.37 3.40
CA THR A 226 35.34 7.38 3.79
C THR A 226 35.82 7.23 5.23
N GLY A 227 35.09 6.44 6.06
CA GLY A 227 35.45 6.24 7.48
C GLY A 227 36.52 5.18 7.75
N ASP A 228 36.86 4.32 6.78
CA ASP A 228 37.87 3.27 6.93
C ASP A 228 39.27 3.64 6.43
N VAL A 229 39.51 4.91 6.01
CA VAL A 229 40.81 5.34 5.48
C VAL A 229 41.71 5.95 6.56
N ASP A 230 41.16 6.31 7.72
CA ASP A 230 41.94 6.97 8.80
C ASP A 230 42.26 6.08 10.02
N ALA A 231 42.15 4.75 9.88
CA ALA A 231 42.58 3.78 10.92
C ALA A 231 43.62 2.80 10.36
N GLY A 232 44.76 3.35 9.91
CA GLY A 232 45.95 2.64 9.52
C GLY A 232 47.19 3.13 10.30
#